data_cc70c0b0fbbebaed6c01d0df0e117ed2
#
_entry.id   cc70c0b0fbbebaed6c01d0df0e117ed2
#
_cell.length_a   1.000
_cell.length_b   1.000
_cell.length_c   1.000
_cell.angle_alpha   90.00
_cell.angle_beta   90.00
_cell.angle_gamma   90.00
#
_symmetry.space_group_name_H-M   'P 1'
#
loop_
_entity.id
_entity.type
_entity.pdbx_description
1 polymer ?
#
loop_
_entity_poly.entity_id
_entity_poly.type
_entity_poly.pdbx_seq_one_letter_code
_entity_poly.pdbx_strand_id
1 'polypeptide(L)'
;MKGAGSLAHEWGHALDDYIGKMSEIHRFGKLASMTLVDQKIPDCFRSVIHALCLNENHGITKYYSDSSTFGEMFNASGHGYWTSNEELFARAFACYVKDKLSGRNDYLVGHADVGKAEHQGKTIYVYPVGEERKQFDQKMDEMIQGLKEIGYLHDPIEAYEFETPEAKLHVSKEIGIKITNVHQMSFADFGI
;
A
#
# COMPACT_ATOMS: atom_id res chain seq x y z
N MET A 1 19.67 -10.91 4.70
CA MET A 1 19.59 -9.47 4.35
C MET A 1 18.33 -8.94 5.01
N LYS A 2 18.46 -7.98 5.94
CA LYS A 2 17.29 -7.32 6.53
C LYS A 2 16.73 -6.33 5.50
N GLY A 3 15.43 -6.40 5.24
CA GLY A 3 14.71 -5.47 4.35
C GLY A 3 14.46 -5.93 2.90
N ALA A 4 15.04 -7.02 2.44
CA ALA A 4 14.71 -7.56 1.12
C ALA A 4 13.28 -8.14 1.15
N GLY A 5 12.41 -7.70 0.24
CA GLY A 5 11.04 -8.19 0.11
C GLY A 5 9.98 -7.37 0.88
N SER A 6 10.36 -6.27 1.56
CA SER A 6 9.42 -5.39 2.28
C SER A 6 9.15 -4.05 1.58
N LEU A 7 9.81 -3.78 0.45
CA LEU A 7 9.74 -2.45 -0.17
C LEU A 7 8.31 -2.05 -0.57
N ALA A 8 7.52 -2.99 -1.12
CA ALA A 8 6.13 -2.71 -1.46
C ALA A 8 5.26 -2.42 -0.21
N HIS A 9 5.57 -3.03 0.94
CA HIS A 9 4.94 -2.71 2.22
C HIS A 9 5.22 -1.25 2.64
N GLU A 10 6.49 -0.83 2.59
CA GLU A 10 6.89 0.54 2.90
C GLU A 10 6.27 1.56 1.91
N TRP A 11 6.10 1.16 0.65
CA TRP A 11 5.38 1.99 -0.32
C TRP A 11 3.89 2.12 0.01
N GLY A 12 3.27 1.10 0.60
CA GLY A 12 1.91 1.20 1.14
C GLY A 12 1.82 2.33 2.18
N HIS A 13 2.74 2.37 3.13
CA HIS A 13 2.81 3.47 4.11
C HIS A 13 3.08 4.83 3.47
N ALA A 14 3.98 4.87 2.47
CA ALA A 14 4.27 6.12 1.75
C ALA A 14 3.04 6.64 0.96
N LEU A 15 2.26 5.74 0.37
CA LEU A 15 1.02 6.11 -0.32
C LEU A 15 -0.04 6.62 0.68
N ASP A 16 -0.18 5.98 1.83
CA ASP A 16 -1.07 6.39 2.91
C ASP A 16 -0.72 7.81 3.43
N ASP A 17 0.57 8.07 3.68
CA ASP A 17 1.08 9.39 4.06
C ASP A 17 0.82 10.43 2.96
N TYR A 18 1.06 10.06 1.69
CA TYR A 18 0.82 10.94 0.55
C TYR A 18 -0.65 11.33 0.42
N ILE A 19 -1.57 10.37 0.55
CA ILE A 19 -3.02 10.65 0.53
C ILE A 19 -3.39 11.59 1.68
N GLY A 20 -2.83 11.38 2.88
CA GLY A 20 -3.00 12.27 4.02
C GLY A 20 -2.55 13.70 3.73
N LYS A 21 -1.40 13.86 3.07
CA LYS A 21 -0.86 15.17 2.66
C LYS A 21 -1.76 15.86 1.64
N MET A 22 -2.15 15.15 0.60
CA MET A 22 -3.04 15.68 -0.44
C MET A 22 -4.42 16.07 0.11
N SER A 23 -4.89 15.39 1.13
CA SER A 23 -6.14 15.67 1.84
C SER A 23 -6.01 16.78 2.91
N GLU A 24 -4.86 17.42 3.03
CA GLU A 24 -4.59 18.50 3.99
C GLU A 24 -4.82 18.14 5.48
N ILE A 25 -4.79 16.84 5.82
CA ILE A 25 -4.96 16.38 7.20
C ILE A 25 -3.63 16.27 7.95
N HIS A 26 -2.54 16.59 7.29
CA HIS A 26 -1.16 16.33 7.69
C HIS A 26 -0.64 17.21 8.85
N ARG A 27 -1.48 18.00 9.51
CA ARG A 27 -1.09 18.89 10.61
C ARG A 27 -0.33 18.21 11.75
N PHE A 28 -0.37 16.85 11.83
CA PHE A 28 0.19 16.12 12.97
C PHE A 28 0.91 14.81 12.60
N GLY A 29 1.35 14.64 11.35
CA GLY A 29 2.01 13.41 10.91
C GLY A 29 1.10 12.17 10.96
N LYS A 30 -0.21 12.35 10.79
CA LYS A 30 -1.17 11.25 10.76
C LYS A 30 -1.35 10.76 9.33
N LEU A 31 -1.32 9.45 9.19
CA LEU A 31 -1.65 8.76 7.96
C LEU A 31 -3.15 8.92 7.63
N ALA A 32 -3.53 8.87 6.36
CA ALA A 32 -4.92 8.95 5.94
C ALA A 32 -5.79 7.85 6.57
N SER A 33 -5.24 6.64 6.67
CA SER A 33 -5.89 5.48 7.29
C SER A 33 -6.23 5.67 8.77
N MET A 34 -5.49 6.54 9.48
CA MET A 34 -5.74 6.88 10.89
C MET A 34 -6.85 7.93 11.10
N THR A 35 -7.30 8.58 10.04
CA THR A 35 -8.23 9.73 10.09
C THR A 35 -9.42 9.59 9.15
N LEU A 36 -9.91 8.39 8.96
CA LEU A 36 -10.99 8.05 8.02
C LEU A 36 -12.31 8.80 8.26
N VAL A 37 -12.52 9.35 9.45
CA VAL A 37 -13.69 10.18 9.76
C VAL A 37 -13.61 11.58 9.14
N ASP A 38 -12.44 12.01 8.69
CA ASP A 38 -12.27 13.28 8.00
C ASP A 38 -12.82 13.17 6.58
N GLN A 39 -13.79 14.02 6.23
CA GLN A 39 -14.44 14.01 4.91
C GLN A 39 -13.49 14.39 3.77
N LYS A 40 -12.32 14.95 4.07
CA LYS A 40 -11.29 15.26 3.08
C LYS A 40 -10.59 14.00 2.55
N ILE A 41 -10.60 12.90 3.32
CA ILE A 41 -10.05 11.63 2.83
C ILE A 41 -10.92 11.11 1.69
N PRO A 42 -10.34 10.77 0.52
CA PRO A 42 -11.07 10.28 -0.63
C PRO A 42 -11.91 9.03 -0.33
N ASP A 43 -13.14 8.98 -0.83
CA ASP A 43 -14.03 7.83 -0.64
C ASP A 43 -13.44 6.53 -1.18
N CYS A 44 -12.71 6.59 -2.29
CA CYS A 44 -12.04 5.43 -2.86
C CYS A 44 -11.02 4.82 -1.88
N PHE A 45 -10.27 5.64 -1.14
CA PHE A 45 -9.33 5.16 -0.12
C PHE A 45 -10.09 4.62 1.11
N ARG A 46 -11.09 5.36 1.61
CA ARG A 46 -11.93 4.89 2.73
C ARG A 46 -12.56 3.53 2.44
N SER A 47 -13.03 3.32 1.20
CA SER A 47 -13.61 2.05 0.76
C SER A 47 -12.64 0.88 0.86
N VAL A 48 -11.36 1.08 0.52
CA VAL A 48 -10.33 0.04 0.70
C VAL A 48 -10.18 -0.31 2.17
N ILE A 49 -9.92 0.69 3.04
CA ILE A 49 -9.70 0.42 4.46
C ILE A 49 -10.92 -0.26 5.09
N HIS A 50 -12.14 0.16 4.71
CA HIS A 50 -13.36 -0.49 5.17
C HIS A 50 -13.41 -1.96 4.72
N ALA A 51 -13.11 -2.25 3.44
CA ALA A 51 -13.12 -3.60 2.90
C ALA A 51 -12.07 -4.51 3.55
N LEU A 52 -10.91 -3.99 3.97
CA LEU A 52 -9.91 -4.76 4.70
C LEU A 52 -10.41 -5.22 6.08
N CYS A 53 -11.29 -4.47 6.71
CA CYS A 53 -11.82 -4.74 8.05
C CYS A 53 -13.16 -5.51 8.02
N LEU A 54 -14.05 -5.15 7.09
CA LEU A 54 -15.44 -5.63 7.05
C LEU A 54 -15.79 -6.16 5.66
N ASN A 55 -16.42 -7.32 5.63
CA ASN A 55 -16.96 -7.91 4.41
C ASN A 55 -18.31 -7.27 4.01
N GLU A 56 -18.87 -7.65 2.87
CA GLU A 56 -20.13 -7.13 2.33
C GLU A 56 -21.35 -7.34 3.26
N ASN A 57 -21.29 -8.31 4.16
CA ASN A 57 -22.33 -8.57 5.16
C ASN A 57 -22.08 -7.86 6.49
N HIS A 58 -21.18 -6.88 6.52
CA HIS A 58 -20.74 -6.16 7.71
C HIS A 58 -20.13 -7.04 8.80
N GLY A 59 -19.73 -8.26 8.47
CA GLY A 59 -18.94 -9.13 9.33
C GLY A 59 -17.45 -8.79 9.22
N ILE A 60 -16.68 -9.14 10.25
CA ILE A 60 -15.22 -8.98 10.24
C ILE A 60 -14.62 -9.89 9.15
N THR A 61 -13.68 -9.38 8.37
CA THR A 61 -12.95 -10.16 7.37
C THR A 61 -12.08 -11.23 8.04
N LYS A 62 -11.80 -12.31 7.32
CA LYS A 62 -10.84 -13.31 7.79
C LYS A 62 -9.46 -12.71 7.97
N TYR A 63 -9.05 -11.84 7.07
CA TYR A 63 -7.79 -11.12 7.13
C TYR A 63 -7.62 -10.33 8.43
N TYR A 64 -8.63 -9.53 8.81
CA TYR A 64 -8.63 -8.80 10.08
C TYR A 64 -8.61 -9.74 11.29
N SER A 65 -9.47 -10.77 11.29
CA SER A 65 -9.56 -11.75 12.36
C SER A 65 -8.25 -12.53 12.57
N ASP A 66 -7.62 -12.98 11.49
CA ASP A 66 -6.33 -13.66 11.52
C ASP A 66 -5.22 -12.72 12.04
N SER A 67 -5.22 -11.46 11.61
CA SER A 67 -4.28 -10.43 12.09
C SER A 67 -4.43 -10.17 13.60
N SER A 68 -5.67 -10.12 14.12
CA SER A 68 -5.94 -10.00 15.56
C SER A 68 -5.40 -11.20 16.33
N THR A 69 -5.73 -12.40 15.88
CA THR A 69 -5.27 -13.65 16.50
C THR A 69 -3.74 -13.74 16.51
N PHE A 70 -3.10 -13.33 15.42
CA PHE A 70 -1.64 -13.32 15.33
C PHE A 70 -1.04 -12.33 16.35
N GLY A 71 -1.62 -11.14 16.48
CA GLY A 71 -1.20 -10.15 17.47
C GLY A 71 -1.30 -10.67 18.90
N GLU A 72 -2.38 -11.37 19.26
CA GLU A 72 -2.58 -11.97 20.55
C GLU A 72 -1.56 -13.08 20.85
N MET A 73 -1.23 -13.92 19.85
CA MET A 73 -0.29 -15.03 20.01
C MET A 73 1.14 -14.57 20.30
N PHE A 74 1.58 -13.52 19.61
CA PHE A 74 2.98 -13.11 19.66
C PHE A 74 3.25 -11.96 20.59
N ASN A 75 2.21 -11.43 21.27
CA ASN A 75 2.29 -10.31 22.24
C ASN A 75 3.24 -9.20 21.76
N ALA A 76 3.29 -9.02 20.43
CA ALA A 76 4.28 -8.19 19.80
C ALA A 76 3.86 -6.73 19.94
N SER A 77 4.60 -5.98 20.73
CA SER A 77 4.71 -4.51 20.71
C SER A 77 3.39 -3.74 20.68
N GLY A 78 2.57 -3.90 21.71
CA GLY A 78 1.39 -3.06 21.92
C GLY A 78 0.13 -3.61 21.20
N HIS A 79 -0.96 -3.54 21.94
CA HIS A 79 -2.28 -3.91 21.43
C HIS A 79 -2.61 -3.09 20.19
N GLY A 80 -2.87 -3.77 19.08
CA GLY A 80 -3.40 -3.16 17.87
C GLY A 80 -2.45 -3.00 16.68
N TYR A 81 -1.14 -3.26 16.79
CA TYR A 81 -0.22 -3.16 15.65
C TYR A 81 -0.70 -3.98 14.44
N TRP A 82 -1.01 -5.26 14.64
CA TRP A 82 -1.41 -6.15 13.55
C TRP A 82 -2.79 -5.84 12.95
N THR A 83 -3.62 -5.10 13.67
CA THR A 83 -4.99 -4.71 13.26
C THR A 83 -5.13 -3.21 13.03
N SER A 84 -4.06 -2.45 13.14
CA SER A 84 -4.09 -1.03 12.80
C SER A 84 -4.30 -0.84 11.30
N ASN A 85 -5.05 0.19 10.92
CA ASN A 85 -5.43 0.41 9.53
C ASN A 85 -4.23 0.58 8.60
N GLU A 86 -3.21 1.29 9.07
CA GLU A 86 -1.98 1.52 8.31
C GLU A 86 -1.23 0.22 8.01
N GLU A 87 -1.17 -0.68 8.96
CA GLU A 87 -0.48 -1.96 8.80
C GLU A 87 -1.30 -2.95 7.96
N LEU A 88 -2.62 -2.96 8.14
CA LEU A 88 -3.51 -3.74 7.28
C LEU A 88 -3.41 -3.28 5.83
N PHE A 89 -3.41 -1.96 5.61
CA PHE A 89 -3.28 -1.39 4.27
C PHE A 89 -1.93 -1.72 3.64
N ALA A 90 -0.82 -1.48 4.34
CA ALA A 90 0.52 -1.72 3.82
C ALA A 90 0.75 -3.19 3.44
N ARG A 91 0.27 -4.15 4.24
CA ARG A 91 0.36 -5.58 3.93
C ARG A 91 -0.52 -5.98 2.74
N ALA A 92 -1.76 -5.45 2.68
CA ALA A 92 -2.64 -5.70 1.54
C ALA A 92 -2.08 -5.08 0.25
N PHE A 93 -1.51 -3.87 0.33
CA PHE A 93 -0.84 -3.22 -0.79
C PHE A 93 0.38 -4.01 -1.28
N ALA A 94 1.19 -4.58 -0.38
CA ALA A 94 2.30 -5.45 -0.77
C ALA A 94 1.81 -6.71 -1.53
N CYS A 95 0.68 -7.28 -1.12
CA CYS A 95 0.05 -8.39 -1.85
C CYS A 95 -0.44 -7.97 -3.22
N TYR A 96 -1.13 -6.82 -3.31
CA TYR A 96 -1.58 -6.24 -4.57
C TYR A 96 -0.42 -6.03 -5.56
N VAL A 97 0.68 -5.41 -5.13
CA VAL A 97 1.89 -5.23 -5.96
C VAL A 97 2.43 -6.58 -6.41
N LYS A 98 2.48 -7.58 -5.52
CA LYS A 98 2.93 -8.93 -5.85
C LYS A 98 2.07 -9.56 -6.97
N ASP A 99 0.77 -9.44 -6.88
CA ASP A 99 -0.16 -10.03 -7.85
C ASP A 99 -0.07 -9.33 -9.21
N LYS A 100 0.09 -8.00 -9.23
CA LYS A 100 0.33 -7.23 -10.47
C LYS A 100 1.66 -7.58 -11.13
N LEU A 101 2.71 -7.83 -10.37
CA LEU A 101 4.03 -8.25 -10.88
C LEU A 101 4.10 -9.72 -11.26
N SER A 102 3.02 -10.49 -11.09
CA SER A 102 3.01 -11.94 -11.33
C SER A 102 4.13 -12.68 -10.58
N GLY A 103 4.47 -12.23 -9.37
CA GLY A 103 5.45 -12.87 -8.48
C GLY A 103 6.90 -12.75 -8.91
N ARG A 104 7.24 -11.88 -9.85
CA ARG A 104 8.58 -11.83 -10.47
C ARG A 104 9.66 -11.09 -9.68
N ASN A 105 9.34 -10.46 -8.55
CA ASN A 105 10.30 -9.62 -7.85
C ASN A 105 10.30 -9.84 -6.34
N ASP A 106 11.09 -10.81 -5.89
CA ASP A 106 11.24 -11.15 -4.45
C ASP A 106 11.83 -10.00 -3.63
N TYR A 107 12.58 -9.09 -4.25
CA TYR A 107 13.12 -7.93 -3.55
C TYR A 107 12.03 -6.96 -3.13
N LEU A 108 11.03 -6.76 -3.99
CA LEU A 108 9.90 -5.85 -3.71
C LEU A 108 8.88 -6.48 -2.77
N VAL A 109 8.55 -7.76 -2.96
CA VAL A 109 7.35 -8.40 -2.41
C VAL A 109 7.60 -9.75 -1.75
N GLY A 110 8.85 -10.10 -1.46
CA GLY A 110 9.21 -11.41 -0.90
C GLY A 110 8.55 -11.72 0.45
N HIS A 111 8.13 -10.70 1.21
CA HIS A 111 7.44 -10.87 2.49
C HIS A 111 5.91 -11.02 2.36
N ALA A 112 5.34 -10.72 1.19
CA ALA A 112 3.89 -10.62 1.03
C ALA A 112 3.09 -11.92 1.22
N ASP A 113 3.73 -13.07 1.43
CA ASP A 113 3.05 -14.36 1.68
C ASP A 113 3.67 -15.15 2.84
N VAL A 114 4.61 -14.58 3.59
CA VAL A 114 5.42 -15.36 4.55
C VAL A 114 4.82 -15.40 5.96
N GLY A 115 3.97 -14.44 6.29
CA GLY A 115 3.40 -14.33 7.64
C GLY A 115 2.23 -15.29 7.87
N LYS A 116 2.52 -16.49 8.40
CA LYS A 116 1.51 -17.45 8.84
C LYS A 116 1.93 -18.13 10.13
N ALA A 117 0.93 -18.58 10.92
CA ALA A 117 1.14 -19.35 12.13
C ALA A 117 0.03 -20.39 12.31
N GLU A 118 0.29 -21.43 13.09
CA GLU A 118 -0.73 -22.40 13.49
C GLU A 118 -1.31 -22.02 14.85
N HIS A 119 -2.63 -21.92 14.91
CA HIS A 119 -3.36 -21.64 16.15
C HIS A 119 -4.59 -22.55 16.25
N GLN A 120 -4.69 -23.35 17.33
CA GLN A 120 -5.80 -24.27 17.58
C GLN A 120 -6.16 -25.15 16.38
N GLY A 121 -5.14 -25.67 15.67
CA GLY A 121 -5.32 -26.56 14.52
C GLY A 121 -5.77 -25.85 13.24
N LYS A 122 -5.71 -24.51 13.19
CA LYS A 122 -6.00 -23.70 12.01
C LYS A 122 -4.79 -22.88 11.63
N THR A 123 -4.53 -22.76 10.33
CA THR A 123 -3.54 -21.82 9.81
C THR A 123 -4.15 -20.43 9.75
N ILE A 124 -3.49 -19.47 10.39
CA ILE A 124 -3.79 -18.03 10.34
C ILE A 124 -2.77 -17.31 9.49
N TYR A 125 -3.23 -16.29 8.77
CA TYR A 125 -2.43 -15.53 7.81
C TYR A 125 -2.46 -14.04 8.13
N VAL A 126 -1.30 -13.41 8.23
CA VAL A 126 -1.19 -11.95 8.44
C VAL A 126 -1.16 -11.16 7.13
N TYR A 127 -1.18 -11.85 6.01
CA TYR A 127 -1.37 -11.30 4.68
C TYR A 127 -2.68 -11.82 4.08
N PRO A 128 -3.38 -11.03 3.26
CA PRO A 128 -4.60 -11.50 2.60
C PRO A 128 -4.35 -12.75 1.77
N VAL A 129 -5.30 -13.69 1.79
CA VAL A 129 -5.22 -14.95 1.02
C VAL A 129 -6.56 -15.28 0.36
N GLY A 130 -6.52 -16.13 -0.66
CA GLY A 130 -7.72 -16.68 -1.29
C GLY A 130 -8.63 -15.65 -1.94
N GLU A 131 -9.93 -15.79 -1.74
CA GLU A 131 -10.93 -14.93 -2.38
C GLU A 131 -10.93 -13.49 -1.83
N GLU A 132 -10.71 -13.31 -0.52
CA GLU A 132 -10.57 -11.97 0.07
C GLU A 132 -9.42 -11.18 -0.57
N ARG A 133 -8.29 -11.83 -0.88
CA ARG A 133 -7.16 -11.17 -1.57
C ARG A 133 -7.56 -10.62 -2.92
N LYS A 134 -8.31 -11.38 -3.72
CA LYS A 134 -8.80 -10.92 -5.04
C LYS A 134 -9.77 -9.75 -4.91
N GLN A 135 -10.66 -9.78 -3.92
CA GLN A 135 -11.57 -8.68 -3.63
C GLN A 135 -10.79 -7.41 -3.22
N PHE A 136 -9.73 -7.57 -2.42
CA PHE A 136 -8.88 -6.45 -2.04
C PHE A 136 -8.08 -5.90 -3.23
N ASP A 137 -7.59 -6.76 -4.13
CA ASP A 137 -6.92 -6.33 -5.36
C ASP A 137 -7.85 -5.49 -6.24
N GLN A 138 -9.11 -5.91 -6.38
CA GLN A 138 -10.11 -5.13 -7.10
C GLN A 138 -10.35 -3.78 -6.42
N LYS A 139 -10.46 -3.74 -5.09
CA LYS A 139 -10.61 -2.49 -4.33
C LYS A 139 -9.40 -1.56 -4.46
N MET A 140 -8.19 -2.13 -4.55
CA MET A 140 -6.98 -1.35 -4.82
C MET A 140 -6.99 -0.76 -6.24
N ASP A 141 -7.44 -1.53 -7.26
CA ASP A 141 -7.61 -1.00 -8.62
C ASP A 141 -8.61 0.17 -8.65
N GLU A 142 -9.78 0.00 -7.99
CA GLU A 142 -10.79 1.06 -7.86
C GLU A 142 -10.22 2.31 -7.16
N MET A 143 -9.42 2.12 -6.11
CA MET A 143 -8.76 3.21 -5.38
C MET A 143 -7.77 3.96 -6.27
N ILE A 144 -6.89 3.25 -6.95
CA ILE A 144 -5.88 3.87 -7.82
C ILE A 144 -6.57 4.67 -8.93
N GLN A 145 -7.61 4.12 -9.54
CA GLN A 145 -8.39 4.82 -10.54
C GLN A 145 -9.07 6.07 -9.96
N GLY A 146 -9.71 5.96 -8.80
CA GLY A 146 -10.34 7.09 -8.13
C GLY A 146 -9.34 8.19 -7.73
N LEU A 147 -8.14 7.81 -7.27
CA LEU A 147 -7.08 8.77 -6.97
C LEU A 147 -6.55 9.49 -8.21
N LYS A 148 -6.52 8.83 -9.38
CA LYS A 148 -6.21 9.47 -10.66
C LYS A 148 -7.31 10.46 -11.06
N GLU A 149 -8.56 10.09 -10.96
CA GLU A 149 -9.70 10.94 -11.32
C GLU A 149 -9.78 12.25 -10.52
N ILE A 150 -9.37 12.23 -9.26
CA ILE A 150 -9.31 13.43 -8.42
C ILE A 150 -7.95 14.16 -8.49
N GLY A 151 -7.02 13.69 -9.33
CA GLY A 151 -5.70 14.31 -9.55
C GLY A 151 -4.68 14.10 -8.43
N TYR A 152 -4.89 13.11 -7.55
CA TYR A 152 -3.89 12.74 -6.55
C TYR A 152 -2.78 11.88 -7.16
N LEU A 153 -3.11 11.04 -8.13
CA LEU A 153 -2.15 10.26 -8.91
C LEU A 153 -2.24 10.65 -10.38
N HIS A 154 -1.14 10.55 -11.08
CA HIS A 154 -1.06 10.75 -12.51
C HIS A 154 -0.52 9.48 -13.16
N ASP A 155 -0.87 9.27 -14.44
CA ASP A 155 -0.23 8.23 -15.21
C ASP A 155 1.29 8.50 -15.26
N PRO A 156 2.11 7.44 -15.34
CA PRO A 156 3.54 7.63 -15.50
C PRO A 156 3.76 8.58 -16.68
N ILE A 157 4.52 9.63 -16.45
CA ILE A 157 5.02 10.44 -17.57
C ILE A 157 5.77 9.43 -18.43
N GLU A 158 5.36 9.25 -19.71
CA GLU A 158 6.11 8.44 -20.64
C GLU A 158 7.57 8.76 -20.47
N ALA A 159 8.40 7.74 -20.26
CA ALA A 159 9.81 7.95 -19.95
C ALA A 159 10.39 8.83 -21.03
N TYR A 160 10.57 10.11 -20.76
CA TYR A 160 11.29 10.99 -21.65
C TYR A 160 12.69 10.41 -21.79
N GLU A 161 13.01 9.89 -22.96
CA GLU A 161 14.39 9.60 -23.31
C GLU A 161 15.11 10.94 -23.29
N PHE A 162 15.75 11.23 -22.18
CA PHE A 162 16.59 12.43 -22.06
C PHE A 162 17.83 12.22 -22.89
N GLU A 163 17.80 12.72 -24.13
CA GLU A 163 18.95 12.66 -25.03
C GLU A 163 20.15 13.42 -24.48
N THR A 164 19.93 14.42 -23.60
CA THR A 164 21.00 15.24 -23.05
C THR A 164 20.83 15.51 -21.54
N PRO A 165 21.95 15.75 -20.80
CA PRO A 165 21.89 16.17 -19.40
C PRO A 165 21.13 17.48 -19.20
N GLU A 166 21.15 18.38 -20.19
CA GLU A 166 20.46 19.67 -20.17
C GLU A 166 18.95 19.49 -20.22
N ALA A 167 18.44 18.60 -21.08
CA ALA A 167 17.02 18.27 -21.17
C ALA A 167 16.49 17.71 -19.83
N LYS A 168 17.28 16.83 -19.19
CA LYS A 168 16.97 16.28 -17.87
C LYS A 168 16.89 17.36 -16.80
N LEU A 169 17.81 18.33 -16.80
CA LEU A 169 17.83 19.43 -15.86
C LEU A 169 16.62 20.37 -16.06
N HIS A 170 16.21 20.60 -17.32
CA HIS A 170 15.07 21.45 -17.66
C HIS A 170 13.78 20.85 -17.09
N VAL A 171 13.49 19.59 -17.37
CA VAL A 171 12.30 18.88 -16.85
C VAL A 171 12.29 18.87 -15.33
N SER A 172 13.43 18.60 -14.67
CA SER A 172 13.50 18.61 -13.22
C SER A 172 13.16 19.97 -12.58
N LYS A 173 13.44 21.08 -13.27
CA LYS A 173 13.04 22.42 -12.83
C LYS A 173 11.55 22.69 -13.01
N GLU A 174 10.97 22.24 -14.13
CA GLU A 174 9.55 22.43 -14.41
C GLU A 174 8.64 21.66 -13.44
N ILE A 175 8.99 20.42 -13.12
CA ILE A 175 8.20 19.60 -12.20
C ILE A 175 8.61 19.75 -10.73
N GLY A 176 9.59 20.60 -10.42
CA GLY A 176 10.03 20.87 -9.05
C GLY A 176 10.75 19.69 -8.35
N ILE A 177 11.10 18.64 -9.08
CA ILE A 177 11.81 17.48 -8.56
C ILE A 177 13.31 17.67 -8.69
N LYS A 178 14.03 17.62 -7.57
CA LYS A 178 15.49 17.66 -7.56
C LYS A 178 16.04 16.27 -7.89
N ILE A 179 16.38 16.01 -9.15
CA ILE A 179 16.99 14.76 -9.57
C ILE A 179 18.45 14.76 -9.11
N THR A 180 18.73 14.08 -8.01
CA THR A 180 20.07 13.99 -7.43
C THR A 180 20.87 12.78 -7.86
N ASN A 181 20.23 11.75 -8.50
CA ASN A 181 20.94 10.55 -8.99
C ASN A 181 20.25 9.91 -10.20
N VAL A 182 21.06 9.36 -11.09
CA VAL A 182 20.67 8.76 -12.39
C VAL A 182 19.90 7.44 -12.27
N HIS A 183 19.72 6.90 -11.06
CA HIS A 183 19.08 5.61 -10.81
C HIS A 183 17.83 5.72 -9.95
N GLN A 184 17.07 6.79 -10.07
CA GLN A 184 15.76 6.85 -9.44
C GLN A 184 14.79 6.02 -10.30
N MET A 185 14.54 4.79 -9.87
CA MET A 185 13.59 3.87 -10.52
C MET A 185 12.18 4.46 -10.42
N SER A 186 11.46 4.51 -11.53
CA SER A 186 10.06 4.93 -11.61
C SER A 186 9.13 3.72 -11.46
N PHE A 187 7.85 3.95 -11.16
CA PHE A 187 6.84 2.88 -11.20
C PHE A 187 6.75 2.22 -12.58
N ALA A 188 7.05 2.96 -13.66
CA ALA A 188 7.11 2.44 -15.02
C ALA A 188 8.20 1.35 -15.21
N ASP A 189 9.31 1.42 -14.44
CA ASP A 189 10.38 0.40 -14.49
C ASP A 189 9.90 -0.95 -13.94
N PHE A 190 8.76 -0.97 -13.26
CA PHE A 190 8.13 -2.15 -12.68
C PHE A 190 6.89 -2.61 -13.45
N GLY A 191 6.48 -1.90 -14.52
CA GLY A 191 5.32 -2.23 -15.33
C GLY A 191 3.97 -2.04 -14.61
N ILE A 192 3.94 -1.12 -13.62
CA ILE A 192 2.75 -0.74 -12.85
C ILE A 192 2.28 0.64 -13.31
#